data_ce7c0808df4397b8458ea6e579ebe9b7
#
_entry.id   ce7c0808df4397b8458ea6e579ebe9b7
#
_cell.length_a   1.000
_cell.length_b   1.000
_cell.length_c   1.000
_cell.angle_alpha   90.00
_cell.angle_beta   90.00
_cell.angle_gamma   90.00
#
_symmetry.space_group_name_H-M   'P 1'
#
loop_
_entity.id
_entity.type
_entity.pdbx_description
1 polymer ?
#
loop_
_entity_poly.entity_id
_entity_poly.type
_entity_poly.pdbx_seq_one_letter_code
_entity_poly.pdbx_strand_id
1 'polypeptide(L)'
;MGIRLLILDLWTPNFVIRKELDDISDKTIAALQALISEYSKEKIEVKDRKQQPPKAIKELRAIMAQTQATMVETLEATLGREEALRLGRKALFSVGKNLGMQARSRLGVGDSKSDLVTAAKVLYRVLGIRFHLDWIDNSNAVAIIDRCALSEKYSELTCEVLSATDEGVMQGLQPNVSMRFKQYMTSGCKNCKASIRFNQKVNMQ
;
A
#
# COMPACT_ATOMS: atom_id res chain seq x y z
N MET A 1 2.54 19.28 12.70
CA MET A 1 2.30 18.95 11.26
C MET A 1 3.27 19.72 10.39
N GLY A 2 4.02 19.03 9.51
CA GLY A 2 4.99 19.69 8.61
C GLY A 2 4.29 20.50 7.52
N ILE A 3 4.86 21.65 7.13
CA ILE A 3 4.30 22.52 6.06
C ILE A 3 4.12 21.75 4.76
N ARG A 4 5.04 20.86 4.41
CA ARG A 4 4.94 20.02 3.19
C ARG A 4 3.71 19.14 3.20
N LEU A 5 3.39 18.54 4.34
CA LEU A 5 2.22 17.68 4.50
C LEU A 5 0.93 18.46 4.29
N LEU A 6 0.84 19.68 4.84
CA LEU A 6 -0.31 20.58 4.64
C LEU A 6 -0.52 20.94 3.17
N ILE A 7 0.56 21.34 2.48
CA ILE A 7 0.48 21.72 1.06
C ILE A 7 0.01 20.53 0.21
N LEU A 8 0.55 19.33 0.44
CA LEU A 8 0.18 18.14 -0.33
C LEU A 8 -1.22 17.61 0.02
N ASP A 9 -1.72 17.87 1.23
CA ASP A 9 -3.12 17.56 1.57
C ASP A 9 -4.10 18.45 0.79
N LEU A 10 -3.78 19.74 0.63
CA LEU A 10 -4.58 20.66 -0.17
C LEU A 10 -4.49 20.31 -1.67
N TRP A 11 -3.30 20.09 -2.16
CA TRP A 11 -3.06 19.84 -3.59
C TRP A 11 -1.82 18.99 -3.81
N THR A 12 -1.99 17.87 -4.52
CA THR A 12 -0.89 16.98 -4.90
C THR A 12 -0.66 17.09 -6.41
N PRO A 13 0.45 17.69 -6.86
CA PRO A 13 0.74 17.84 -8.29
C PRO A 13 0.86 16.50 -9.01
N ASN A 14 0.45 16.46 -10.29
CA ASN A 14 0.49 15.24 -11.09
C ASN A 14 1.90 14.64 -11.21
N PHE A 15 2.96 15.46 -11.27
CA PHE A 15 4.33 14.96 -11.34
C PHE A 15 4.75 14.25 -10.05
N VAL A 16 4.26 14.70 -8.89
CA VAL A 16 4.47 14.03 -7.59
C VAL A 16 3.75 12.68 -7.59
N ILE A 17 2.47 12.68 -8.02
CA ILE A 17 1.71 11.43 -8.10
C ILE A 17 2.41 10.42 -9.01
N ARG A 18 2.90 10.82 -10.18
CA ARG A 18 3.64 9.94 -11.10
C ARG A 18 4.88 9.35 -10.44
N LYS A 19 5.71 10.21 -9.88
CA LYS A 19 6.95 9.78 -9.21
C LYS A 19 6.71 8.79 -8.08
N GLU A 20 5.72 9.06 -7.24
CA GLU A 20 5.38 8.17 -6.12
C GLU A 20 4.76 6.85 -6.62
N LEU A 21 3.94 6.87 -7.68
CA LEU A 21 3.42 5.65 -8.31
C LEU A 21 4.53 4.78 -8.89
N ASP A 22 5.50 5.38 -9.56
CA ASP A 22 6.66 4.66 -10.10
C ASP A 22 7.47 4.03 -8.97
N ASP A 23 7.77 4.78 -7.91
CA ASP A 23 8.54 4.29 -6.75
C ASP A 23 7.83 3.13 -6.03
N ILE A 24 6.51 3.25 -5.79
CA ILE A 24 5.68 2.19 -5.17
C ILE A 24 5.67 0.96 -6.08
N SER A 25 5.44 1.18 -7.38
CA SER A 25 5.38 0.13 -8.38
C SER A 25 6.68 -0.66 -8.44
N ASP A 26 7.80 0.03 -8.61
CA ASP A 26 9.12 -0.60 -8.75
C ASP A 26 9.48 -1.42 -7.51
N LYS A 27 9.25 -0.88 -6.32
CA LYS A 27 9.58 -1.58 -5.06
C LYS A 27 8.70 -2.79 -4.79
N THR A 28 7.39 -2.68 -5.03
CA THR A 28 6.47 -3.80 -4.80
C THR A 28 6.69 -4.92 -5.82
N ILE A 29 6.90 -4.58 -7.08
CA ILE A 29 7.18 -5.56 -8.13
C ILE A 29 8.53 -6.23 -7.91
N ALA A 30 9.58 -5.47 -7.58
CA ALA A 30 10.90 -6.03 -7.30
C ALA A 30 10.86 -7.04 -6.14
N ALA A 31 10.07 -6.76 -5.08
CA ALA A 31 9.92 -7.68 -3.97
C ALA A 31 9.20 -8.99 -4.36
N LEU A 32 8.14 -8.89 -5.17
CA LEU A 32 7.43 -10.07 -5.69
C LEU A 32 8.32 -10.85 -6.65
N GLN A 33 9.06 -10.19 -7.54
CA GLN A 33 10.02 -10.84 -8.44
C GLN A 33 11.13 -11.57 -7.68
N ALA A 34 11.67 -10.96 -6.63
CA ALA A 34 12.68 -11.59 -5.79
C ALA A 34 12.15 -12.89 -5.17
N LEU A 35 10.91 -12.88 -4.63
CA LEU A 35 10.27 -14.07 -4.12
C LEU A 35 10.09 -15.14 -5.20
N ILE A 36 9.54 -14.78 -6.35
CA ILE A 36 9.33 -15.72 -7.43
C ILE A 36 10.67 -16.33 -7.87
N SER A 37 11.71 -15.51 -8.02
CA SER A 37 13.05 -15.96 -8.42
C SER A 37 13.73 -16.87 -7.39
N GLU A 38 13.40 -16.74 -6.12
CA GLU A 38 13.91 -17.62 -5.04
C GLU A 38 13.34 -19.05 -5.14
N TYR A 39 12.08 -19.16 -5.58
CA TYR A 39 11.35 -20.45 -5.59
C TYR A 39 11.09 -21.00 -7.00
N SER A 40 11.23 -20.21 -8.05
CA SER A 40 11.08 -20.64 -9.45
C SER A 40 12.44 -20.90 -10.08
N LYS A 41 12.52 -21.98 -10.87
CA LYS A 41 13.68 -22.24 -11.73
C LYS A 41 13.68 -21.38 -13.00
N GLU A 42 12.58 -20.72 -13.31
CA GLU A 42 12.43 -19.88 -14.50
C GLU A 42 12.65 -18.41 -14.15
N LYS A 43 13.50 -17.74 -14.94
CA LYS A 43 13.62 -16.27 -14.86
C LYS A 43 12.41 -15.62 -15.48
N ILE A 44 11.60 -14.93 -14.68
CA ILE A 44 10.49 -14.14 -15.19
C ILE A 44 11.02 -12.79 -15.66
N GLU A 45 11.02 -12.58 -16.97
CA GLU A 45 11.27 -11.26 -17.53
C GLU A 45 10.00 -10.40 -17.43
N VAL A 46 10.02 -9.41 -16.57
CA VAL A 46 9.01 -8.34 -16.60
C VAL A 46 9.38 -7.42 -17.75
N LYS A 47 8.47 -7.31 -18.73
CA LYS A 47 8.65 -6.36 -19.85
C LYS A 47 8.94 -4.97 -19.32
N ASP A 48 10.05 -4.40 -19.81
CA ASP A 48 10.49 -3.06 -19.43
C ASP A 48 9.39 -2.03 -19.74
N ARG A 49 8.89 -1.35 -18.70
CA ARG A 49 7.81 -0.36 -18.80
C ARG A 49 8.22 0.91 -19.55
N LYS A 50 9.54 1.07 -19.83
CA LYS A 50 10.08 2.32 -20.34
C LYS A 50 9.79 2.61 -21.82
N GLN A 51 9.12 1.70 -22.54
CA GLN A 51 8.95 1.85 -24.00
C GLN A 51 7.87 2.89 -24.41
N GLN A 52 6.90 3.22 -23.59
CA GLN A 52 6.00 4.37 -23.81
C GLN A 52 5.50 4.95 -22.48
N PRO A 53 5.78 6.22 -22.18
CA PRO A 53 5.28 6.83 -20.96
C PRO A 53 3.75 6.91 -21.02
N PRO A 54 3.01 6.36 -20.07
CA PRO A 54 1.57 6.44 -20.03
C PRO A 54 1.12 7.89 -19.92
N LYS A 55 0.09 8.26 -20.71
CA LYS A 55 -0.37 9.64 -20.83
C LYS A 55 -1.16 10.13 -19.62
N ALA A 56 -1.84 9.23 -18.90
CA ALA A 56 -2.72 9.58 -17.78
C ALA A 56 -2.35 8.80 -16.48
N ILE A 57 -2.59 9.44 -15.32
CA ILE A 57 -2.37 8.81 -14.01
C ILE A 57 -3.24 7.56 -13.83
N LYS A 58 -4.47 7.55 -14.40
CA LYS A 58 -5.35 6.39 -14.39
C LYS A 58 -4.70 5.18 -15.06
N GLU A 59 -4.01 5.39 -16.18
CA GLU A 59 -3.30 4.34 -16.92
C GLU A 59 -2.10 3.81 -16.12
N LEU A 60 -1.34 4.70 -15.45
CA LEU A 60 -0.23 4.29 -14.57
C LEU A 60 -0.71 3.36 -13.46
N ARG A 61 -1.81 3.73 -12.79
CA ARG A 61 -2.42 2.89 -11.75
C ARG A 61 -2.86 1.54 -12.30
N ALA A 62 -3.50 1.52 -13.47
CA ALA A 62 -3.97 0.29 -14.10
C ALA A 62 -2.81 -0.63 -14.49
N ILE A 63 -1.72 -0.08 -15.05
CA ILE A 63 -0.51 -0.83 -15.42
C ILE A 63 0.16 -1.40 -14.15
N MET A 64 0.34 -0.57 -13.13
CA MET A 64 0.87 -1.03 -11.84
C MET A 64 0.05 -2.17 -11.27
N ALA A 65 -1.27 -1.99 -11.18
CA ALA A 65 -2.17 -2.98 -10.61
C ALA A 65 -2.17 -4.29 -11.41
N GLN A 66 -2.20 -4.20 -12.75
CA GLN A 66 -2.14 -5.39 -13.61
C GLN A 66 -0.83 -6.15 -13.43
N THR A 67 0.31 -5.44 -13.37
CA THR A 67 1.61 -6.10 -13.18
C THR A 67 1.69 -6.77 -11.81
N GLN A 68 1.23 -6.09 -10.75
CA GLN A 68 1.18 -6.66 -9.41
C GLN A 68 0.27 -7.91 -9.35
N ALA A 69 -0.90 -7.86 -10.00
CA ALA A 69 -1.80 -9.02 -10.08
C ALA A 69 -1.11 -10.21 -10.76
N THR A 70 -0.50 -10.00 -11.93
CA THR A 70 0.25 -11.06 -12.64
C THR A 70 1.38 -11.64 -11.77
N MET A 71 2.10 -10.80 -11.01
CA MET A 71 3.15 -11.29 -10.11
C MET A 71 2.58 -12.15 -8.97
N VAL A 72 1.44 -11.76 -8.37
CA VAL A 72 0.81 -12.56 -7.31
C VAL A 72 0.23 -13.86 -7.87
N GLU A 73 -0.38 -13.85 -9.04
CA GLU A 73 -0.84 -15.06 -9.74
C GLU A 73 0.32 -16.02 -10.03
N THR A 74 1.45 -15.49 -10.49
CA THR A 74 2.66 -16.29 -10.71
C THR A 74 3.20 -16.87 -9.41
N LEU A 75 3.19 -16.08 -8.33
CA LEU A 75 3.62 -16.53 -7.01
C LEU A 75 2.69 -17.65 -6.49
N GLU A 76 1.38 -17.53 -6.69
CA GLU A 76 0.39 -18.56 -6.36
C GLU A 76 0.62 -19.84 -7.17
N ALA A 77 0.84 -19.73 -8.47
CA ALA A 77 1.14 -20.86 -9.33
C ALA A 77 2.45 -21.59 -8.94
N THR A 78 3.43 -20.83 -8.41
CA THR A 78 4.74 -21.37 -8.01
C THR A 78 4.70 -22.05 -6.64
N LEU A 79 4.00 -21.47 -5.66
CA LEU A 79 4.05 -21.87 -4.25
C LEU A 79 2.76 -22.47 -3.70
N GLY A 80 1.65 -22.34 -4.43
CA GLY A 80 0.31 -22.54 -3.90
C GLY A 80 -0.19 -21.34 -3.09
N ARG A 81 -1.52 -21.26 -2.91
CA ARG A 81 -2.22 -20.09 -2.33
C ARG A 81 -1.72 -19.71 -0.92
N GLU A 82 -1.58 -20.69 -0.03
CA GLU A 82 -1.22 -20.42 1.38
C GLU A 82 0.18 -19.82 1.51
N GLU A 83 1.17 -20.41 0.84
CA GLU A 83 2.54 -19.92 0.88
C GLU A 83 2.71 -18.60 0.13
N ALA A 84 2.05 -18.43 -1.01
CA ALA A 84 2.01 -17.17 -1.74
C ALA A 84 1.46 -16.04 -0.86
N LEU A 85 0.37 -16.30 -0.14
CA LEU A 85 -0.21 -15.35 0.82
C LEU A 85 0.78 -15.04 1.95
N ARG A 86 1.33 -16.06 2.58
CA ARG A 86 2.22 -15.91 3.75
C ARG A 86 3.51 -15.14 3.40
N LEU A 87 4.20 -15.59 2.35
CA LEU A 87 5.47 -15.00 1.93
C LEU A 87 5.28 -13.64 1.24
N GLY A 88 4.29 -13.53 0.38
CA GLY A 88 3.95 -12.27 -0.30
C GLY A 88 3.61 -11.17 0.71
N ARG A 89 2.76 -11.45 1.70
CA ARG A 89 2.45 -10.50 2.76
C ARG A 89 3.69 -10.08 3.57
N LYS A 90 4.55 -11.04 3.93
CA LYS A 90 5.78 -10.76 4.68
C LYS A 90 6.71 -9.81 3.90
N ALA A 91 6.93 -10.08 2.62
CA ALA A 91 7.79 -9.27 1.76
C ALA A 91 7.21 -7.87 1.57
N LEU A 92 5.94 -7.77 1.21
CA LEU A 92 5.28 -6.50 0.93
C LEU A 92 5.07 -5.64 2.18
N PHE A 93 4.86 -6.24 3.34
CA PHE A 93 4.86 -5.51 4.60
C PHE A 93 6.21 -4.81 4.86
N SER A 94 7.33 -5.49 4.60
CA SER A 94 8.67 -4.90 4.70
C SER A 94 8.86 -3.72 3.73
N VAL A 95 8.43 -3.89 2.49
CA VAL A 95 8.44 -2.81 1.48
C VAL A 95 7.61 -1.64 1.97
N GLY A 96 6.37 -1.88 2.40
CA GLY A 96 5.48 -0.86 2.91
C GLY A 96 6.06 -0.10 4.10
N LYS A 97 6.66 -0.80 5.05
CA LYS A 97 7.29 -0.17 6.22
C LYS A 97 8.42 0.78 5.80
N ASN A 98 9.26 0.39 4.86
CA ASN A 98 10.32 1.25 4.33
C ASN A 98 9.75 2.46 3.58
N LEU A 99 8.71 2.28 2.76
CA LEU A 99 8.00 3.38 2.10
C LEU A 99 7.40 4.35 3.12
N GLY A 100 6.77 3.84 4.17
CA GLY A 100 6.20 4.64 5.25
C GLY A 100 7.24 5.46 6.00
N MET A 101 8.40 4.88 6.35
CA MET A 101 9.51 5.60 6.98
C MET A 101 10.04 6.72 6.08
N GLN A 102 10.22 6.46 4.80
CA GLN A 102 10.65 7.47 3.83
C GLN A 102 9.60 8.58 3.67
N ALA A 103 8.32 8.22 3.58
CA ALA A 103 7.22 9.19 3.52
C ALA A 103 7.16 10.05 4.79
N ARG A 104 7.29 9.45 5.98
CA ARG A 104 7.36 10.17 7.25
C ARG A 104 8.43 11.26 7.23
N SER A 105 9.66 10.91 6.85
CA SER A 105 10.76 11.86 6.77
C SER A 105 10.52 12.95 5.72
N ARG A 106 10.11 12.56 4.50
CA ARG A 106 9.92 13.50 3.37
C ARG A 106 8.77 14.47 3.59
N LEU A 107 7.68 14.02 4.20
CA LEU A 107 6.47 14.82 4.44
C LEU A 107 6.52 15.59 5.78
N GLY A 108 7.45 15.25 6.66
CA GLY A 108 7.52 15.83 8.02
C GLY A 108 6.32 15.40 8.87
N VAL A 109 5.96 14.11 8.81
CA VAL A 109 4.86 13.55 9.60
C VAL A 109 5.27 13.45 11.06
N GLY A 110 4.55 14.14 11.93
CA GLY A 110 4.75 14.10 13.38
C GLY A 110 4.10 12.86 14.04
N ASP A 111 4.06 12.90 15.38
CA ASP A 111 3.51 11.80 16.19
C ASP A 111 2.00 11.90 16.44
N SER A 112 1.34 12.96 15.95
CA SER A 112 -0.09 13.15 16.18
C SER A 112 -0.92 12.22 15.26
N LYS A 113 -2.11 11.83 15.74
CA LYS A 113 -3.07 11.08 14.93
C LYS A 113 -3.50 11.87 13.68
N SER A 114 -3.64 13.20 13.83
CA SER A 114 -3.98 14.09 12.73
C SER A 114 -2.94 14.05 11.63
N ASP A 115 -1.64 14.07 11.97
CA ASP A 115 -0.55 13.97 11.00
C ASP A 115 -0.58 12.64 10.24
N LEU A 116 -0.81 11.54 10.97
CA LEU A 116 -0.93 10.22 10.37
C LEU A 116 -2.10 10.12 9.38
N VAL A 117 -3.28 10.61 9.80
CA VAL A 117 -4.47 10.60 8.94
C VAL A 117 -4.27 11.45 7.70
N THR A 118 -3.66 12.63 7.84
CA THR A 118 -3.34 13.51 6.72
C THR A 118 -2.33 12.85 5.77
N ALA A 119 -1.28 12.22 6.31
CA ALA A 119 -0.31 11.48 5.50
C ALA A 119 -0.97 10.32 4.75
N ALA A 120 -1.83 9.55 5.41
CA ALA A 120 -2.59 8.48 4.77
C ALA A 120 -3.48 8.99 3.63
N LYS A 121 -4.16 10.15 3.82
CA LYS A 121 -4.96 10.77 2.75
C LYS A 121 -4.12 11.14 1.53
N VAL A 122 -2.94 11.73 1.75
CA VAL A 122 -2.02 12.10 0.66
C VAL A 122 -1.54 10.84 -0.09
N LEU A 123 -1.09 9.81 0.63
CA LEU A 123 -0.59 8.58 0.04
C LEU A 123 -1.69 7.81 -0.71
N TYR A 124 -2.88 7.70 -0.14
CA TYR A 124 -4.01 7.03 -0.79
C TYR A 124 -4.52 7.80 -2.01
N ARG A 125 -4.41 9.14 -2.03
CA ARG A 125 -4.69 9.94 -3.23
C ARG A 125 -3.77 9.56 -4.38
N VAL A 126 -2.49 9.27 -4.12
CA VAL A 126 -1.54 8.76 -5.13
C VAL A 126 -2.08 7.48 -5.77
N LEU A 127 -2.57 6.54 -4.98
CA LEU A 127 -3.12 5.26 -5.44
C LEU A 127 -4.54 5.37 -6.03
N GLY A 128 -5.21 6.52 -5.91
CA GLY A 128 -6.61 6.67 -6.32
C GLY A 128 -7.58 5.96 -5.38
N ILE A 129 -7.21 5.85 -4.12
CA ILE A 129 -8.00 5.27 -3.04
C ILE A 129 -8.67 6.38 -2.24
N ARG A 130 -9.94 6.19 -1.92
CA ARG A 130 -10.71 7.06 -1.03
C ARG A 130 -11.17 6.27 0.18
N PHE A 131 -10.96 6.84 1.36
CA PHE A 131 -11.35 6.25 2.63
C PHE A 131 -11.83 7.31 3.62
N HIS A 132 -12.51 6.84 4.66
CA HIS A 132 -12.79 7.59 5.87
C HIS A 132 -12.50 6.73 7.10
N LEU A 133 -12.45 7.34 8.27
CA LEU A 133 -12.19 6.66 9.54
C LEU A 133 -13.42 6.74 10.43
N ASP A 134 -13.84 5.59 10.91
CA ASP A 134 -14.81 5.45 12.00
C ASP A 134 -14.04 5.20 13.29
N TRP A 135 -14.03 6.17 14.19
CA TRP A 135 -13.40 6.06 15.49
C TRP A 135 -14.28 5.27 16.44
N ILE A 136 -13.75 4.16 17.00
CA ILE A 136 -14.40 3.36 18.01
C ILE A 136 -14.15 3.99 19.39
N ASP A 137 -12.89 4.38 19.62
CA ASP A 137 -12.44 5.04 20.84
C ASP A 137 -11.14 5.85 20.55
N ASN A 138 -10.51 6.34 21.63
CA ASN A 138 -9.26 7.09 21.50
C ASN A 138 -8.06 6.29 20.94
N SER A 139 -8.14 4.97 20.93
CA SER A 139 -7.01 4.11 20.53
C SER A 139 -7.34 3.21 19.35
N ASN A 140 -8.59 3.13 18.95
CA ASN A 140 -9.05 2.22 17.90
C ASN A 140 -9.93 2.94 16.89
N ALA A 141 -9.68 2.64 15.62
CA ALA A 141 -10.48 3.11 14.50
C ALA A 141 -10.64 2.01 13.45
N VAL A 142 -11.62 2.15 12.59
CA VAL A 142 -11.79 1.37 11.37
C VAL A 142 -11.62 2.29 10.17
N ALA A 143 -10.66 1.97 9.31
CA ALA A 143 -10.59 2.60 8.00
C ALA A 143 -11.57 1.88 7.07
N ILE A 144 -12.48 2.65 6.48
CA ILE A 144 -13.46 2.19 5.50
C ILE A 144 -13.04 2.76 4.14
N ILE A 145 -12.69 1.87 3.22
CA ILE A 145 -12.29 2.23 1.87
C ILE A 145 -13.50 2.13 0.97
N ASP A 146 -13.99 3.29 0.51
CA ASP A 146 -15.19 3.40 -0.34
C ASP A 146 -14.89 3.23 -1.82
N ARG A 147 -13.65 3.53 -2.22
CA ARG A 147 -13.19 3.45 -3.59
C ARG A 147 -11.73 3.08 -3.65
N CYS A 148 -11.40 2.12 -4.51
CA CYS A 148 -10.04 1.73 -4.83
C CYS A 148 -9.87 1.62 -6.35
N ALA A 149 -8.98 2.43 -6.93
CA ALA A 149 -8.72 2.39 -8.37
C ALA A 149 -7.98 1.12 -8.82
N LEU A 150 -7.44 0.35 -7.88
CA LEU A 150 -6.66 -0.86 -8.16
C LEU A 150 -7.53 -2.13 -8.12
N SER A 151 -8.66 -2.10 -7.40
CA SER A 151 -9.51 -3.27 -7.16
C SER A 151 -10.09 -3.90 -8.44
N GLU A 152 -10.26 -3.12 -9.52
CA GLU A 152 -10.71 -3.65 -10.82
C GLU A 152 -9.74 -4.67 -11.45
N LYS A 153 -8.47 -4.66 -11.04
CA LYS A 153 -7.40 -5.53 -11.56
C LYS A 153 -6.97 -6.61 -10.58
N TYR A 154 -7.43 -6.53 -9.34
CA TYR A 154 -7.00 -7.43 -8.28
C TYR A 154 -7.98 -8.57 -8.07
N SER A 155 -7.45 -9.79 -7.95
CA SER A 155 -8.15 -10.92 -7.33
C SER A 155 -8.24 -10.73 -5.81
N GLU A 156 -8.99 -11.59 -5.14
CA GLU A 156 -9.03 -11.63 -3.68
C GLU A 156 -7.63 -11.83 -3.10
N LEU A 157 -6.91 -12.84 -3.57
CA LEU A 157 -5.54 -13.13 -3.13
C LEU A 157 -4.61 -11.94 -3.37
N THR A 158 -4.71 -11.28 -4.54
CA THR A 158 -3.92 -10.10 -4.84
C THR A 158 -4.18 -9.00 -3.82
N CYS A 159 -5.45 -8.70 -3.49
CA CYS A 159 -5.79 -7.73 -2.46
C CYS A 159 -5.25 -8.13 -1.08
N GLU A 160 -5.38 -9.39 -0.69
CA GLU A 160 -4.86 -9.88 0.59
C GLU A 160 -3.34 -9.73 0.69
N VAL A 161 -2.61 -10.05 -0.38
CA VAL A 161 -1.14 -9.92 -0.44
C VAL A 161 -0.73 -8.45 -0.44
N LEU A 162 -1.30 -7.64 -1.33
CA LEU A 162 -0.91 -6.23 -1.52
C LEU A 162 -1.31 -5.34 -0.33
N SER A 163 -2.40 -5.66 0.39
CA SER A 163 -2.81 -4.92 1.59
C SER A 163 -1.74 -4.90 2.69
N ALA A 164 -0.83 -5.86 2.69
CA ALA A 164 0.30 -5.85 3.61
C ALA A 164 1.25 -4.67 3.38
N THR A 165 1.31 -4.13 2.16
CA THR A 165 2.05 -2.88 1.87
C THR A 165 1.45 -1.71 2.65
N ASP A 166 0.12 -1.56 2.65
CA ASP A 166 -0.57 -0.50 3.38
C ASP A 166 -0.38 -0.65 4.90
N GLU A 167 -0.48 -1.89 5.41
CA GLU A 167 -0.23 -2.20 6.82
C GLU A 167 1.20 -1.82 7.22
N GLY A 168 2.17 -2.11 6.36
CA GLY A 168 3.57 -1.71 6.55
C GLY A 168 3.76 -0.20 6.50
N VAL A 169 3.14 0.50 5.52
CA VAL A 169 3.21 1.96 5.40
C VAL A 169 2.72 2.62 6.68
N MET A 170 1.59 2.18 7.23
CA MET A 170 1.05 2.72 8.48
C MET A 170 2.04 2.57 9.64
N GLN A 171 2.67 1.41 9.77
CA GLN A 171 3.70 1.19 10.80
C GLN A 171 4.97 2.01 10.54
N GLY A 172 5.36 2.22 9.29
CA GLY A 172 6.49 3.07 8.91
C GLY A 172 6.24 4.55 9.17
N LEU A 173 5.00 5.02 8.95
CA LEU A 173 4.58 6.39 9.28
C LEU A 173 4.57 6.63 10.79
N GLN A 174 4.07 5.69 11.58
CA GLN A 174 4.07 5.74 13.04
C GLN A 174 4.31 4.34 13.64
N PRO A 175 5.46 4.10 14.29
CA PRO A 175 5.82 2.78 14.82
C PRO A 175 4.82 2.20 15.84
N ASN A 176 4.10 3.07 16.54
CA ASN A 176 3.12 2.68 17.56
C ASN A 176 1.71 2.44 16.97
N VAL A 177 1.57 2.44 15.66
CA VAL A 177 0.29 2.17 15.00
C VAL A 177 0.37 0.84 14.27
N SER A 178 -0.67 0.04 14.41
CA SER A 178 -0.88 -1.16 13.60
C SER A 178 -2.17 -1.04 12.82
N MET A 179 -2.15 -1.57 11.60
CA MET A 179 -3.30 -1.65 10.71
C MET A 179 -3.45 -3.09 10.25
N ARG A 180 -4.67 -3.57 10.10
CA ARG A 180 -4.97 -4.91 9.60
C ARG A 180 -6.26 -4.91 8.81
N PHE A 181 -6.18 -5.31 7.55
CA PHE A 181 -7.37 -5.53 6.73
C PHE A 181 -8.16 -6.75 7.21
N LYS A 182 -9.47 -6.64 7.18
CA LYS A 182 -10.44 -7.66 7.61
C LYS A 182 -11.49 -7.99 6.56
N GLN A 183 -11.68 -7.09 5.60
CA GLN A 183 -12.70 -7.19 4.58
C GLN A 183 -12.21 -6.55 3.29
N TYR A 184 -12.52 -7.17 2.15
CA TYR A 184 -12.08 -6.72 0.83
C TYR A 184 -13.27 -6.59 -0.14
N MET A 185 -13.23 -5.57 -1.00
CA MET A 185 -14.20 -5.44 -2.11
C MET A 185 -14.07 -6.58 -3.12
N THR A 186 -12.87 -7.09 -3.31
CA THR A 186 -12.59 -8.23 -4.20
C THR A 186 -13.16 -9.55 -3.74
N SER A 187 -13.59 -9.65 -2.47
CA SER A 187 -14.36 -10.77 -1.93
C SER A 187 -15.88 -10.54 -2.00
N GLY A 188 -16.35 -9.59 -2.82
CA GLY A 188 -17.77 -9.28 -2.99
C GLY A 188 -18.35 -8.31 -1.95
N CYS A 189 -17.55 -7.75 -1.06
CA CYS A 189 -17.99 -6.78 -0.08
C CYS A 189 -18.14 -5.38 -0.70
N LYS A 190 -19.08 -4.58 -0.16
CA LYS A 190 -19.33 -3.21 -0.63
C LYS A 190 -18.12 -2.28 -0.50
N ASN A 191 -17.31 -2.48 0.55
CA ASN A 191 -16.10 -1.70 0.85
C ASN A 191 -15.03 -2.59 1.48
N CYS A 192 -13.77 -2.11 1.48
CA CYS A 192 -12.76 -2.74 2.31
C CYS A 192 -12.79 -2.13 3.72
N LYS A 193 -12.44 -2.94 4.73
CA LYS A 193 -12.32 -2.48 6.11
C LYS A 193 -10.98 -2.92 6.70
N ALA A 194 -10.31 -1.98 7.36
CA ALA A 194 -9.10 -2.27 8.10
C ALA A 194 -9.20 -1.73 9.53
N SER A 195 -8.91 -2.57 10.51
CA SER A 195 -8.78 -2.14 11.91
C SER A 195 -7.46 -1.39 12.08
N ILE A 196 -7.50 -0.26 12.76
CA ILE A 196 -6.33 0.54 13.13
C ILE A 196 -6.28 0.62 14.65
N ARG A 197 -5.10 0.33 15.21
CA ARG A 197 -4.86 0.42 16.64
C ARG A 197 -3.66 1.33 16.92
N PHE A 198 -3.85 2.29 17.80
CA PHE A 198 -2.83 3.20 18.31
C PHE A 198 -2.36 2.67 19.66
N ASN A 199 -1.22 1.97 19.66
CA ASN A 199 -0.63 1.47 20.90
C ASN A 199 -0.08 2.65 21.71
N GLN A 200 -0.36 2.69 23.02
CA GLN A 200 0.25 3.68 23.89
C GLN A 200 1.77 3.50 23.88
N LYS A 201 2.54 4.61 23.88
CA LYS A 201 3.98 4.53 24.14
C LYS A 201 4.13 3.94 25.54
N VAL A 202 4.74 2.76 25.63
CA VAL A 202 5.21 2.27 26.94
C VAL A 202 6.28 3.25 27.37
N ASN A 203 5.95 4.15 28.30
CA ASN A 203 6.95 4.96 29.00
C ASN A 203 7.76 3.97 29.84
N MET A 204 8.90 3.48 29.30
CA MET A 204 9.92 2.89 30.14
C MET A 204 10.51 4.05 30.93
N GLN A 205 10.09 4.15 32.18
CA GLN A 205 10.76 4.94 33.25
C GLN A 205 12.06 4.24 33.61
#